data_add14b9dbbc6ed960059221e04b1ab9b
#
_entry.id   add14b9dbbc6ed960059221e04b1ab9b
#
_cell.length_a   1.000
_cell.length_b   1.000
_cell.length_c   1.000
_cell.angle_alpha   90.00
_cell.angle_beta   90.00
_cell.angle_gamma   90.00
#
_symmetry.space_group_name_H-M   'P 1'
#
loop_
_entity.id
_entity.type
_entity.pdbx_description
1 polymer ?
#
loop_
_entity_poly.entity_id
_entity_poly.type
_entity_poly.pdbx_seq_one_letter_code
_entity_poly.pdbx_strand_id
1 'polypeptide(L)'
;MSGNEFRRMNNTDSVPVSVFIKNAKGSELASKIVGYFTVRDQQFRFTAIAFGRIGGNNIGLKIAKKTLDKIKSMGIDPEILQLTIQRKLIEGDIIMPTDKKTA
;
A
#
# COMPACT_ATOMS: atom_id res chain seq x y z
N MET A 1 8.36 3.20 30.93
CA MET A 1 7.16 3.68 30.58
C MET A 1 7.16 4.48 29.37
N SER A 2 7.94 5.49 29.29
CA SER A 2 7.91 6.27 28.09
C SER A 2 8.18 5.44 26.87
N GLY A 3 9.00 4.47 26.99
CA GLY A 3 9.27 3.66 25.83
C GLY A 3 8.04 2.96 25.34
N ASN A 4 7.14 2.63 26.21
CA ASN A 4 5.96 1.97 25.79
C ASN A 4 5.06 2.90 25.02
N GLU A 5 5.06 4.13 25.39
CA GLU A 5 4.22 5.04 24.68
C GLU A 5 4.71 5.25 23.30
N PHE A 6 6.01 5.26 23.09
CA PHE A 6 6.52 5.43 21.77
C PHE A 6 6.13 4.25 20.94
N ARG A 7 6.20 3.07 21.49
CA ARG A 7 5.86 1.92 20.72
C ARG A 7 4.41 1.95 20.36
N ARG A 8 3.58 2.47 21.23
CA ARG A 8 2.19 2.53 20.93
C ARG A 8 1.96 3.46 19.78
N MET A 9 2.69 4.55 19.71
CA MET A 9 2.51 5.45 18.64
C MET A 9 2.91 4.83 17.35
N ASN A 10 3.96 4.07 17.34
CA ASN A 10 4.37 3.44 16.12
C ASN A 10 3.32 2.46 15.64
N ASN A 11 2.69 1.77 16.54
CA ASN A 11 1.67 0.84 16.13
C ASN A 11 0.48 1.58 15.56
N THR A 12 0.22 2.75 16.06
CA THR A 12 -0.90 3.50 15.54
C THR A 12 -0.59 3.98 14.16
N ASP A 13 0.65 4.32 13.90
CA ASP A 13 1.02 4.80 12.60
C ASP A 13 1.11 3.71 11.57
N SER A 14 1.29 2.49 11.99
CA SER A 14 1.48 1.46 11.02
C SER A 14 0.34 0.47 11.09
N VAL A 15 -0.41 0.41 10.05
CA VAL A 15 -1.51 -0.53 9.94
C VAL A 15 -0.96 -1.81 9.33
N PRO A 16 -1.21 -2.98 9.93
CA PRO A 16 -0.71 -4.22 9.38
C PRO A 16 -1.38 -4.50 8.05
N VAL A 17 -0.64 -4.34 6.98
CA VAL A 17 -1.18 -4.53 5.66
C VAL A 17 -0.13 -5.15 4.76
N SER A 18 -0.55 -6.06 3.90
CA SER A 18 0.35 -6.64 2.90
C SER A 18 -0.07 -6.12 1.54
N VAL A 19 0.90 -5.71 0.74
CA VAL A 19 0.63 -5.12 -0.56
C VAL A 19 1.13 -6.05 -1.66
N PHE A 20 0.23 -6.40 -2.58
CA PHE A 20 0.55 -7.31 -3.66
C PHE A 20 0.41 -6.58 -4.99
N ILE A 21 1.40 -6.73 -5.86
CA ILE A 21 1.35 -6.13 -7.18
C ILE A 21 0.88 -7.17 -8.16
N LYS A 22 -0.18 -6.86 -8.88
CA LYS A 22 -0.71 -7.77 -9.87
C LYS A 22 -0.11 -7.46 -11.22
N ASN A 23 0.06 -6.20 -11.53
CA ASN A 23 0.56 -5.80 -12.83
C ASN A 23 1.12 -4.41 -12.76
N ALA A 24 2.18 -4.16 -13.48
CA ALA A 24 2.77 -2.83 -13.55
C ALA A 24 3.19 -2.59 -14.98
N LYS A 25 2.67 -1.56 -15.59
CA LYS A 25 2.99 -1.22 -16.94
C LYS A 25 3.28 0.25 -17.09
N GLY A 26 4.12 0.59 -18.00
CA GLY A 26 4.36 2.00 -18.24
C GLY A 26 5.75 2.25 -18.79
N SER A 27 6.17 3.49 -18.68
CA SER A 27 7.45 3.90 -19.21
C SER A 27 8.24 4.57 -18.12
N GLU A 28 9.35 5.16 -18.50
CA GLU A 28 10.16 5.86 -17.54
C GLU A 28 9.45 7.08 -17.00
N LEU A 29 8.50 7.61 -17.73
CA LEU A 29 7.81 8.81 -17.30
C LEU A 29 6.69 8.51 -16.32
N ALA A 30 6.00 7.43 -16.54
CA ALA A 30 4.90 7.08 -15.66
C ALA A 30 4.59 5.60 -15.78
N SER A 31 4.32 4.96 -14.67
CA SER A 31 3.97 3.55 -14.64
C SER A 31 2.67 3.36 -13.89
N LYS A 32 1.79 2.57 -14.47
CA LYS A 32 0.52 2.28 -13.83
C LYS A 32 0.65 0.96 -13.11
N ILE A 33 0.28 0.94 -11.86
CA ILE A 33 0.38 -0.24 -11.02
C ILE A 33 -1.01 -0.67 -10.61
N VAL A 34 -1.29 -1.94 -10.75
CA VAL A 34 -2.56 -2.49 -10.33
C VAL A 34 -2.25 -3.59 -9.33
N GLY A 35 -2.94 -3.58 -8.23
CA GLY A 35 -2.67 -4.58 -7.23
C GLY A 35 -3.79 -4.67 -6.21
N TYR A 36 -3.50 -5.30 -5.11
CA TYR A 36 -4.46 -5.37 -4.02
C TYR A 36 -3.69 -5.40 -2.71
N PHE A 37 -4.36 -5.09 -1.66
CA PHE A 37 -3.76 -5.16 -0.35
C PHE A 37 -4.68 -5.94 0.56
N THR A 38 -4.12 -6.56 1.58
CA THR A 38 -4.91 -7.30 2.53
C THR A 38 -4.73 -6.71 3.91
N VAL A 39 -5.80 -6.62 4.63
CA VAL A 39 -5.78 -6.14 6.00
C VAL A 39 -6.85 -6.91 6.75
N ARG A 40 -6.49 -7.46 7.87
CA ARG A 40 -7.42 -8.26 8.66
C ARG A 40 -8.09 -9.34 7.84
N ASP A 41 -7.28 -10.01 7.04
CA ASP A 41 -7.77 -11.12 6.22
C ASP A 41 -8.77 -10.73 5.14
N GLN A 42 -8.87 -9.47 4.83
CA GLN A 42 -9.73 -9.04 3.75
C GLN A 42 -8.88 -8.42 2.66
N GLN A 43 -9.28 -8.64 1.44
CA GLN A 43 -8.53 -8.20 0.26
C GLN A 43 -9.25 -7.09 -0.46
N PHE A 44 -8.52 -6.04 -0.80
CA PHE A 44 -9.09 -4.89 -1.49
C PHE A 44 -8.20 -4.49 -2.65
N ARG A 45 -8.78 -3.95 -3.68
CA ARG A 45 -8.06 -3.53 -4.84
C ARG A 45 -7.54 -2.12 -4.75
N PHE A 46 -6.46 -1.84 -5.44
CA PHE A 46 -5.99 -0.47 -5.56
C PHE A 46 -5.31 -0.29 -6.89
N THR A 47 -5.14 0.95 -7.33
CA THR A 47 -4.28 1.27 -8.45
C THR A 47 -3.38 2.40 -7.99
N ALA A 48 -2.25 2.53 -8.66
CA ALA A 48 -1.32 3.59 -8.34
C ALA A 48 -0.60 4.02 -9.60
N ILE A 49 -0.11 5.23 -9.62
CA ILE A 49 0.68 5.73 -10.72
C ILE A 49 1.98 6.25 -10.15
N ALA A 50 3.07 5.71 -10.63
CA ALA A 50 4.38 6.17 -10.22
C ALA A 50 4.90 7.10 -11.30
N PHE A 51 5.28 8.30 -10.92
CA PHE A 51 5.79 9.26 -11.87
C PHE A 51 7.29 9.37 -11.77
N GLY A 52 7.95 9.38 -12.88
CA GLY A 52 9.37 9.55 -12.91
C GLY A 52 10.10 8.24 -12.78
N ARG A 53 11.33 8.31 -12.30
CA ARG A 53 12.11 7.15 -12.21
C ARG A 53 11.73 6.23 -11.12
N ILE A 54 12.09 5.00 -11.26
CA ILE A 54 11.85 4.00 -10.27
C ILE A 54 12.57 4.42 -9.00
N GLY A 55 11.96 4.28 -7.90
CA GLY A 55 12.55 4.69 -6.65
C GLY A 55 12.24 6.11 -6.27
N GLY A 56 11.52 6.80 -7.11
CA GLY A 56 11.13 8.15 -6.80
C GLY A 56 10.02 8.17 -5.78
N ASN A 57 9.74 9.32 -5.26
CA ASN A 57 8.69 9.45 -4.27
C ASN A 57 7.36 9.87 -4.81
N ASN A 58 7.23 9.96 -6.09
CA ASN A 58 5.99 10.45 -6.67
C ASN A 58 5.06 9.32 -7.04
N ILE A 59 4.31 8.88 -6.09
CA ILE A 59 3.34 7.82 -6.33
C ILE A 59 1.98 8.32 -5.95
N GLY A 60 1.04 8.25 -6.88
CA GLY A 60 -0.34 8.61 -6.63
C GLY A 60 -1.15 7.34 -6.43
N LEU A 61 -1.66 7.16 -5.25
CA LEU A 61 -2.44 5.96 -4.92
C LEU A 61 -3.92 6.25 -5.09
N LYS A 62 -4.65 5.29 -5.65
CA LYS A 62 -6.07 5.45 -5.82
C LYS A 62 -6.82 4.25 -5.30
N ILE A 63 -7.69 4.45 -4.34
CA ILE A 63 -8.52 3.41 -3.77
C ILE A 63 -9.96 3.88 -3.86
N ALA A 64 -10.85 3.01 -4.28
CA ALA A 64 -12.23 3.38 -4.45
C ALA A 64 -12.84 3.86 -3.15
N LYS A 65 -13.74 4.83 -3.24
CA LYS A 65 -14.35 5.38 -2.08
C LYS A 65 -15.06 4.31 -1.27
N LYS A 66 -15.72 3.40 -1.94
CA LYS A 66 -16.40 2.33 -1.30
C LYS A 66 -15.45 1.51 -0.44
N THR A 67 -14.24 1.28 -0.91
CA THR A 67 -13.24 0.54 -0.18
C THR A 67 -12.79 1.33 1.04
N LEU A 68 -12.59 2.63 0.87
CA LEU A 68 -12.18 3.46 1.98
C LEU A 68 -13.24 3.51 3.06
N ASP A 69 -14.51 3.50 2.65
CA ASP A 69 -15.59 3.50 3.61
C ASP A 69 -15.61 2.21 4.40
N LYS A 70 -15.31 1.11 3.73
CA LYS A 70 -15.29 -0.18 4.38
C LYS A 70 -14.14 -0.21 5.39
N ILE A 71 -12.99 0.31 5.01
CA ILE A 71 -11.83 0.34 5.87
C ILE A 71 -12.17 1.16 7.12
N LYS A 72 -12.85 2.27 6.93
CA LYS A 72 -13.21 3.09 8.05
C LYS A 72 -14.16 2.35 8.98
N SER A 73 -15.08 1.59 8.42
CA SER A 73 -16.03 0.84 9.23
C SER A 73 -15.34 -0.26 10.02
N MET A 74 -14.14 -0.65 9.62
CA MET A 74 -13.39 -1.66 10.33
C MET A 74 -12.55 -1.03 11.46
N GLY A 75 -12.70 0.26 11.66
CA GLY A 75 -11.95 0.93 12.71
C GLY A 75 -10.54 1.32 12.30
N ILE A 76 -10.25 1.33 11.02
CA ILE A 76 -8.94 1.68 10.51
C ILE A 76 -9.02 3.04 9.86
N ASP A 77 -8.07 3.91 10.17
CA ASP A 77 -8.02 5.24 9.60
C ASP A 77 -7.62 5.13 8.13
N PRO A 78 -8.48 5.53 7.20
CA PRO A 78 -8.17 5.39 5.79
C PRO A 78 -6.95 6.19 5.35
N GLU A 79 -6.70 7.31 5.98
CA GLU A 79 -5.56 8.11 5.63
C GLU A 79 -4.28 7.42 6.01
N ILE A 80 -4.20 6.86 7.19
CA ILE A 80 -3.02 6.16 7.63
C ILE A 80 -2.79 4.93 6.77
N LEU A 81 -3.87 4.25 6.41
CA LEU A 81 -3.76 3.09 5.56
C LEU A 81 -3.16 3.47 4.21
N GLN A 82 -3.64 4.54 3.62
CA GLN A 82 -3.14 4.96 2.33
C GLN A 82 -1.67 5.36 2.40
N LEU A 83 -1.28 6.04 3.46
CA LEU A 83 0.11 6.43 3.60
C LEU A 83 0.99 5.20 3.80
N THR A 84 0.48 4.21 4.49
CA THR A 84 1.23 2.98 4.72
C THR A 84 1.47 2.26 3.40
N ILE A 85 0.43 2.18 2.56
CA ILE A 85 0.56 1.51 1.28
C ILE A 85 1.52 2.29 0.38
N GLN A 86 1.41 3.60 0.37
CA GLN A 86 2.29 4.42 -0.42
C GLN A 86 3.73 4.21 -0.01
N ARG A 87 4.00 4.18 1.27
CA ARG A 87 5.35 3.98 1.75
C ARG A 87 5.86 2.60 1.36
N LYS A 88 5.03 1.58 1.45
CA LYS A 88 5.45 0.25 1.06
C LYS A 88 5.77 0.18 -0.41
N LEU A 89 5.02 0.88 -1.23
CA LEU A 89 5.31 0.90 -2.65
C LEU A 89 6.63 1.61 -2.93
N ILE A 90 6.89 2.70 -2.25
CA ILE A 90 8.12 3.44 -2.45
C ILE A 90 9.32 2.64 -1.97
N GLU A 91 9.18 1.92 -0.88
CA GLU A 91 10.27 1.16 -0.32
C GLU A 91 10.44 -0.21 -0.93
N GLY A 92 9.51 -0.61 -1.75
CA GLY A 92 9.59 -1.92 -2.36
C GLY A 92 9.18 -3.05 -1.43
N ASP A 93 8.46 -2.73 -0.37
CA ASP A 93 8.01 -3.72 0.58
C ASP A 93 6.69 -4.28 0.08
N ILE A 94 6.75 -5.00 -1.03
CA ILE A 94 5.58 -5.49 -1.70
C ILE A 94 5.82 -6.91 -2.17
N ILE A 95 4.75 -7.58 -2.54
CA ILE A 95 4.83 -8.95 -3.03
C ILE A 95 4.54 -8.94 -4.51
N MET A 96 5.46 -9.44 -5.29
CA MET A 96 5.34 -9.44 -6.73
C MET A 96 4.83 -10.75 -7.27
N PRO A 97 4.11 -10.72 -8.37
CA PRO A 97 3.56 -11.94 -8.93
C PRO A 97 4.58 -12.85 -9.54
N THR A 98 5.74 -12.35 -9.84
CA THR A 98 6.72 -13.17 -10.49
C THR A 98 7.18 -14.29 -9.63
N ASP A 99 6.94 -14.22 -8.39
CA ASP A 99 7.35 -15.27 -7.55
C ASP A 99 6.91 -16.60 -7.99
N LYS A 100 5.75 -16.73 -8.49
CA LYS A 100 5.30 -17.99 -8.88
C LYS A 100 5.82 -18.38 -10.12
N LYS A 101 6.19 -17.53 -10.95
CA LYS A 101 6.63 -17.95 -12.16
C LYS A 101 7.87 -18.61 -12.10
N THR A 102 8.72 -18.30 -11.23
CA THR A 102 9.98 -18.93 -11.24
C THR A 102 9.83 -20.39 -11.04
N ALA A 103 8.78 -20.78 -10.57
CA ALA A 103 8.64 -22.18 -10.31
C ALA A 103 8.48 -22.99 -11.61
#